data_261a41158c0b677fc4ea73fab5805a2c
#
_entry.id   261a41158c0b677fc4ea73fab5805a2c
#
_cell.length_a   1.000
_cell.length_b   1.000
_cell.length_c   1.000
_cell.angle_alpha   90.00
_cell.angle_beta   90.00
_cell.angle_gamma   90.00
#
_symmetry.space_group_name_H-M   'P 1'
#
loop_
_entity.id
_entity.type
_entity.pdbx_description
1 polymer ?
#
loop_
_entity_poly.entity_id
_entity_poly.type
_entity_poly.pdbx_seq_one_letter_code
_entity_poly.pdbx_strand_id
1 'polypeptide(L)'
;MINKKSTIVVTGAAGFIGSCMAGYLNEQGFENLILVDEFDEDEKELNLHEKKYAVRIERENFFDWLDIEKPDIKFVFHLGARTDTTEFDYAIHQHLNVDYSQKIWNYCTKHNIPLVYASSAATYGSGELGYADDHEIIERLQPLNPYGISKNEFDKWALQQESKPPFWAGLKFFNVYGPNEYHKARMASMIFHGYHQIKKDGFVKLFKSHKKDFNDGEQLRDFIYLKDVIKMCYWFMENWQQATGNWKQAISNGIYNIGTGKARSFKDL
;
A
#
# COMPACT_ATOMS: atom_id res chain seq x y z
N MET A 1 -21.57 -11.91 2.37
CA MET A 1 -20.39 -12.44 3.10
C MET A 1 -19.32 -12.85 2.11
N ILE A 2 -18.05 -12.54 2.38
CA ILE A 2 -16.90 -12.95 1.56
C ILE A 2 -16.65 -14.45 1.79
N ASN A 3 -16.49 -15.22 0.71
CA ASN A 3 -16.16 -16.64 0.72
C ASN A 3 -15.13 -16.96 -0.38
N LYS A 4 -14.63 -18.17 -0.45
CA LYS A 4 -13.52 -18.54 -1.35
C LYS A 4 -13.83 -18.40 -2.85
N LYS A 5 -15.10 -18.24 -3.24
CA LYS A 5 -15.53 -17.97 -4.62
C LYS A 5 -15.72 -16.48 -4.90
N SER A 6 -15.59 -15.63 -3.88
CA SER A 6 -15.77 -14.20 -4.02
C SER A 6 -14.73 -13.59 -4.95
N THR A 7 -15.17 -12.68 -5.80
CA THR A 7 -14.28 -11.89 -6.65
C THR A 7 -13.61 -10.79 -5.84
N ILE A 8 -12.29 -10.76 -5.85
CA ILE A 8 -11.47 -9.77 -5.15
C ILE A 8 -10.59 -9.06 -6.17
N VAL A 9 -10.59 -7.72 -6.11
CA VAL A 9 -9.69 -6.90 -6.93
C VAL A 9 -8.42 -6.59 -6.15
N VAL A 10 -7.27 -6.73 -6.80
CA VAL A 10 -5.98 -6.26 -6.30
C VAL A 10 -5.38 -5.32 -7.34
N THR A 11 -5.24 -4.05 -7.03
CA THR A 11 -4.49 -3.12 -7.90
C THR A 11 -3.06 -3.01 -7.44
N GLY A 12 -2.14 -2.67 -8.34
CA GLY A 12 -0.70 -2.78 -8.09
C GLY A 12 -0.25 -4.24 -7.97
N ALA A 13 -0.99 -5.14 -8.65
CA ALA A 13 -0.92 -6.58 -8.44
C ALA A 13 0.39 -7.22 -8.89
N ALA A 14 1.08 -6.65 -9.86
CA ALA A 14 2.41 -7.10 -10.28
C ALA A 14 3.55 -6.46 -9.46
N GLY A 15 3.23 -5.44 -8.66
CA GLY A 15 4.19 -4.74 -7.79
C GLY A 15 4.58 -5.53 -6.54
N PHE A 16 5.44 -4.92 -5.72
CA PHE A 16 6.00 -5.49 -4.50
C PHE A 16 4.93 -6.02 -3.52
N ILE A 17 4.08 -5.13 -2.99
CA ILE A 17 3.07 -5.49 -1.97
C ILE A 17 1.89 -6.22 -2.61
N GLY A 18 1.42 -5.75 -3.78
CA GLY A 18 0.23 -6.31 -4.42
C GLY A 18 0.40 -7.76 -4.87
N SER A 19 1.58 -8.13 -5.39
CA SER A 19 1.86 -9.51 -5.80
C SER A 19 1.90 -10.47 -4.61
N CYS A 20 2.45 -10.03 -3.48
CA CYS A 20 2.43 -10.81 -2.26
C CYS A 20 1.02 -10.92 -1.66
N MET A 21 0.20 -9.86 -1.80
CA MET A 21 -1.22 -9.93 -1.42
C MET A 21 -1.98 -10.96 -2.26
N ALA A 22 -1.80 -10.95 -3.59
CA ALA A 22 -2.40 -11.93 -4.48
C ALA A 22 -1.97 -13.36 -4.12
N GLY A 23 -0.67 -13.59 -3.86
CA GLY A 23 -0.16 -14.88 -3.41
C GLY A 23 -0.77 -15.33 -2.08
N TYR A 24 -0.85 -14.43 -1.10
CA TYR A 24 -1.45 -14.76 0.18
C TYR A 24 -2.95 -15.06 0.08
N LEU A 25 -3.68 -14.34 -0.77
CA LEU A 25 -5.08 -14.66 -1.07
C LEU A 25 -5.21 -16.07 -1.66
N ASN A 26 -4.30 -16.48 -2.55
CA ASN A 26 -4.27 -17.84 -3.06
C ASN A 26 -3.98 -18.89 -1.95
N GLU A 27 -3.03 -18.62 -1.04
CA GLU A 27 -2.77 -19.47 0.13
C GLU A 27 -4.02 -19.63 1.01
N GLN A 28 -4.83 -18.57 1.09
CA GLN A 28 -6.11 -18.59 1.80
C GLN A 28 -7.25 -19.19 0.97
N GLY A 29 -7.00 -19.66 -0.26
CA GLY A 29 -7.96 -20.35 -1.13
C GLY A 29 -8.85 -19.42 -1.97
N PHE A 30 -8.49 -18.13 -2.12
CA PHE A 30 -9.13 -17.23 -3.07
C PHE A 30 -8.40 -17.28 -4.41
N GLU A 31 -9.06 -17.74 -5.46
CA GLU A 31 -8.50 -17.85 -6.81
C GLU A 31 -9.23 -16.93 -7.81
N ASN A 32 -10.41 -16.42 -7.46
CA ASN A 32 -11.17 -15.52 -8.32
C ASN A 32 -10.70 -14.06 -8.13
N LEU A 33 -9.44 -13.81 -8.51
CA LEU A 33 -8.80 -12.51 -8.37
C LEU A 33 -8.84 -11.75 -9.71
N ILE A 34 -9.15 -10.48 -9.65
CA ILE A 34 -8.96 -9.51 -10.74
C ILE A 34 -7.68 -8.74 -10.39
N LEU A 35 -6.62 -8.96 -11.18
CA LEU A 35 -5.34 -8.31 -11.02
C LEU A 35 -5.24 -7.10 -11.93
N VAL A 36 -4.93 -5.93 -11.37
CA VAL A 36 -4.83 -4.66 -12.10
C VAL A 36 -3.47 -4.04 -11.90
N ASP A 37 -2.73 -3.80 -12.97
CA ASP A 37 -1.41 -3.16 -12.96
C ASP A 37 -1.08 -2.63 -14.37
N GLU A 38 0.11 -2.10 -14.53
CA GLU A 38 0.81 -1.92 -15.78
C GLU A 38 1.74 -3.14 -15.96
N PHE A 39 1.41 -3.99 -16.94
CA PHE A 39 2.06 -5.31 -17.09
C PHE A 39 3.20 -5.31 -18.13
N ASP A 40 3.60 -4.15 -18.64
CA ASP A 40 4.59 -4.02 -19.69
C ASP A 40 6.06 -4.26 -19.24
N GLU A 41 6.29 -4.48 -17.95
CA GLU A 41 7.62 -4.69 -17.38
C GLU A 41 7.89 -6.18 -17.14
N ASP A 42 8.79 -6.80 -17.90
CA ASP A 42 9.21 -8.20 -17.77
C ASP A 42 9.63 -8.56 -16.33
N GLU A 43 10.30 -7.64 -15.63
CA GLU A 43 10.72 -7.86 -14.24
C GLU A 43 9.56 -8.06 -13.28
N LYS A 44 8.41 -7.45 -13.53
CA LYS A 44 7.20 -7.63 -12.72
C LYS A 44 6.47 -8.95 -13.01
N GLU A 45 6.61 -9.53 -14.20
CA GLU A 45 6.00 -10.82 -14.55
C GLU A 45 6.45 -11.93 -13.59
N LEU A 46 7.70 -11.90 -13.12
CA LEU A 46 8.20 -12.86 -12.14
C LEU A 46 7.40 -12.83 -10.83
N ASN A 47 6.85 -11.68 -10.46
CA ASN A 47 6.04 -11.54 -9.26
C ASN A 47 4.69 -12.25 -9.37
N LEU A 48 4.20 -12.49 -10.58
CA LEU A 48 2.92 -13.15 -10.85
C LEU A 48 3.07 -14.65 -11.16
N HIS A 49 4.30 -15.12 -11.27
CA HIS A 49 4.57 -16.53 -11.51
C HIS A 49 3.90 -17.41 -10.44
N GLU A 50 3.25 -18.48 -10.85
CA GLU A 50 2.49 -19.43 -10.00
C GLU A 50 1.28 -18.84 -9.26
N LYS A 51 0.89 -17.60 -9.50
CA LYS A 51 -0.31 -17.05 -8.89
C LYS A 51 -1.55 -17.39 -9.70
N LYS A 52 -2.63 -17.69 -8.97
CA LYS A 52 -3.93 -18.01 -9.55
C LYS A 52 -4.82 -16.78 -9.55
N TYR A 53 -5.39 -16.46 -10.68
CA TYR A 53 -6.30 -15.34 -10.87
C TYR A 53 -7.30 -15.62 -12.00
N ALA A 54 -8.42 -14.94 -12.00
CA ALA A 54 -9.43 -15.06 -13.05
C ALA A 54 -9.03 -14.26 -14.30
N VAL A 55 -8.54 -13.02 -14.09
CA VAL A 55 -8.16 -12.13 -15.17
C VAL A 55 -7.13 -11.09 -14.68
N ARG A 56 -6.27 -10.63 -15.60
CA ARG A 56 -5.45 -9.44 -15.41
C ARG A 56 -5.88 -8.35 -16.39
N ILE A 57 -5.93 -7.13 -15.93
CA ILE A 57 -6.42 -5.97 -16.67
C ILE A 57 -5.40 -4.86 -16.57
N GLU A 58 -5.01 -4.28 -17.73
CA GLU A 58 -4.20 -3.09 -17.76
C GLU A 58 -4.88 -1.95 -17.00
N ARG A 59 -4.12 -1.26 -16.15
CA ARG A 59 -4.61 -0.18 -15.28
C ARG A 59 -5.44 0.85 -16.04
N GLU A 60 -5.00 1.24 -17.23
CA GLU A 60 -5.67 2.27 -18.03
C GLU A 60 -7.04 1.80 -18.56
N ASN A 61 -7.23 0.50 -18.76
CA ASN A 61 -8.46 -0.09 -19.29
C ASN A 61 -9.43 -0.54 -18.19
N PHE A 62 -9.04 -0.45 -16.92
CA PHE A 62 -9.75 -1.09 -15.83
C PHE A 62 -11.19 -0.57 -15.66
N PHE A 63 -11.40 0.74 -15.73
CA PHE A 63 -12.74 1.31 -15.54
C PHE A 63 -13.68 1.02 -16.72
N ASP A 64 -13.18 1.07 -17.95
CA ASP A 64 -13.95 0.69 -19.14
C ASP A 64 -14.33 -0.80 -19.08
N TRP A 65 -13.41 -1.64 -18.66
CA TRP A 65 -13.66 -3.06 -18.43
C TRP A 65 -14.74 -3.30 -17.36
N LEU A 66 -14.71 -2.55 -16.25
CA LEU A 66 -15.72 -2.63 -15.20
C LEU A 66 -17.13 -2.26 -15.70
N ASP A 67 -17.23 -1.27 -16.57
CA ASP A 67 -18.50 -0.82 -17.14
C ASP A 67 -19.09 -1.85 -18.15
N ILE A 68 -18.23 -2.60 -18.85
CA ILE A 68 -18.62 -3.64 -19.80
C ILE A 68 -18.99 -4.94 -19.07
N GLU A 69 -18.09 -5.47 -18.27
CA GLU A 69 -18.18 -6.82 -17.68
C GLU A 69 -19.05 -6.85 -16.41
N LYS A 70 -19.15 -5.73 -15.68
CA LYS A 70 -19.94 -5.59 -14.45
C LYS A 70 -19.76 -6.74 -13.47
N PRO A 71 -18.49 -7.07 -13.10
CA PRO A 71 -18.22 -8.21 -12.23
C PRO A 71 -18.80 -7.99 -10.84
N ASP A 72 -19.23 -9.07 -10.18
CA ASP A 72 -19.74 -9.05 -8.80
C ASP A 72 -18.58 -9.00 -7.80
N ILE A 73 -17.92 -7.84 -7.68
CA ILE A 73 -16.76 -7.62 -6.80
C ILE A 73 -17.23 -7.57 -5.34
N LYS A 74 -16.54 -8.29 -4.46
CA LYS A 74 -16.84 -8.36 -3.04
C LYS A 74 -15.86 -7.59 -2.16
N PHE A 75 -14.65 -7.31 -2.66
CA PHE A 75 -13.62 -6.54 -1.93
C PHE A 75 -12.58 -5.97 -2.89
N VAL A 76 -12.02 -4.81 -2.55
CA VAL A 76 -10.93 -4.19 -3.29
C VAL A 76 -9.74 -3.94 -2.37
N PHE A 77 -8.57 -4.45 -2.76
CA PHE A 77 -7.25 -4.03 -2.26
C PHE A 77 -6.63 -3.08 -3.28
N HIS A 78 -6.67 -1.79 -3.00
CA HIS A 78 -6.05 -0.76 -3.84
C HIS A 78 -4.62 -0.48 -3.34
N LEU A 79 -3.66 -1.26 -3.85
CA LEU A 79 -2.25 -1.19 -3.44
C LEU A 79 -1.34 -0.54 -4.49
N GLY A 80 -1.90 -0.24 -5.67
CA GLY A 80 -1.19 0.40 -6.76
C GLY A 80 -0.93 1.88 -6.51
N ALA A 81 0.28 2.33 -6.83
CA ALA A 81 0.67 3.74 -6.82
C ALA A 81 1.99 3.95 -7.57
N ARG A 82 2.23 5.17 -8.08
CA ARG A 82 3.58 5.62 -8.41
C ARG A 82 4.32 5.91 -7.10
N THR A 83 5.33 5.10 -6.76
CA THR A 83 6.02 5.14 -5.47
C THR A 83 7.42 5.76 -5.53
N ASP A 84 7.84 6.28 -6.68
CA ASP A 84 9.16 6.89 -6.85
C ASP A 84 9.21 8.24 -6.13
N THR A 85 9.92 8.29 -5.01
CA THR A 85 10.09 9.51 -4.20
C THR A 85 11.03 10.54 -4.83
N THR A 86 11.70 10.17 -5.93
CA THR A 86 12.60 11.04 -6.70
C THR A 86 11.98 11.52 -8.01
N GLU A 87 10.73 11.16 -8.28
CA GLU A 87 9.91 11.75 -9.33
C GLU A 87 9.35 13.09 -8.85
N PHE A 88 9.75 14.18 -9.50
CA PHE A 88 9.36 15.54 -9.12
C PHE A 88 8.23 16.11 -9.99
N ASP A 89 7.85 15.45 -11.08
CA ASP A 89 6.66 15.81 -11.83
C ASP A 89 5.41 15.39 -11.05
N TYR A 90 4.80 16.37 -10.39
CA TYR A 90 3.62 16.13 -9.58
C TYR A 90 2.42 15.65 -10.41
N ALA A 91 2.31 16.01 -11.69
CA ALA A 91 1.20 15.59 -12.54
C ALA A 91 1.10 14.06 -12.66
N ILE A 92 2.23 13.36 -12.65
CA ILE A 92 2.28 11.89 -12.64
C ILE A 92 1.68 11.34 -11.35
N HIS A 93 2.07 11.91 -10.21
CA HIS A 93 1.53 11.51 -8.90
C HIS A 93 0.06 11.90 -8.75
N GLN A 94 -0.34 13.08 -9.24
CA GLN A 94 -1.74 13.47 -9.26
C GLN A 94 -2.58 12.44 -10.02
N HIS A 95 -2.20 12.12 -11.24
CA HIS A 95 -2.95 11.19 -12.09
C HIS A 95 -3.01 9.77 -11.49
N LEU A 96 -1.85 9.20 -11.09
CA LEU A 96 -1.75 7.80 -10.70
C LEU A 96 -2.09 7.52 -9.23
N ASN A 97 -1.89 8.50 -8.34
CA ASN A 97 -2.09 8.29 -6.89
C ASN A 97 -3.34 8.97 -6.38
N VAL A 98 -3.70 10.17 -6.89
CA VAL A 98 -4.87 10.91 -6.42
C VAL A 98 -6.09 10.56 -7.28
N ASP A 99 -6.08 10.93 -8.56
CA ASP A 99 -7.24 10.80 -9.45
C ASP A 99 -7.67 9.34 -9.62
N TYR A 100 -6.70 8.44 -9.79
CA TYR A 100 -6.98 7.01 -9.91
C TYR A 100 -7.57 6.43 -8.63
N SER A 101 -7.05 6.81 -7.46
CA SER A 101 -7.58 6.38 -6.16
C SER A 101 -8.99 6.91 -5.93
N GLN A 102 -9.28 8.16 -6.36
CA GLN A 102 -10.63 8.73 -6.31
C GLN A 102 -11.61 7.96 -7.19
N LYS A 103 -11.20 7.53 -8.40
CA LYS A 103 -12.03 6.68 -9.27
C LYS A 103 -12.34 5.34 -8.60
N ILE A 104 -11.35 4.68 -7.99
CA ILE A 104 -11.54 3.43 -7.22
C ILE A 104 -12.53 3.65 -6.07
N TRP A 105 -12.33 4.71 -5.27
CA TRP A 105 -13.21 5.05 -4.15
C TRP A 105 -14.67 5.26 -4.61
N ASN A 106 -14.85 6.07 -5.65
CA ASN A 106 -16.18 6.37 -6.20
C ASN A 106 -16.87 5.11 -6.73
N TYR A 107 -16.13 4.25 -7.42
CA TYR A 107 -16.64 2.95 -7.87
C TYR A 107 -17.08 2.07 -6.69
N CYS A 108 -16.22 1.94 -5.67
CA CYS A 108 -16.51 1.17 -4.46
C CYS A 108 -17.73 1.72 -3.70
N THR A 109 -17.84 3.05 -3.60
CA THR A 109 -19.00 3.73 -2.99
C THR A 109 -20.29 3.44 -3.76
N LYS A 110 -20.28 3.65 -5.08
CA LYS A 110 -21.43 3.44 -5.96
C LYS A 110 -21.95 2.01 -5.92
N HIS A 111 -21.05 1.03 -5.84
CA HIS A 111 -21.39 -0.39 -5.89
C HIS A 111 -21.41 -1.07 -4.52
N ASN A 112 -21.29 -0.30 -3.43
CA ASN A 112 -21.30 -0.79 -2.05
C ASN A 112 -20.24 -1.88 -1.78
N ILE A 113 -19.00 -1.63 -2.24
CA ILE A 113 -17.87 -2.56 -2.16
C ILE A 113 -16.89 -2.06 -1.08
N PRO A 114 -16.47 -2.89 -0.11
CA PRO A 114 -15.47 -2.53 0.87
C PRO A 114 -14.09 -2.36 0.24
N LEU A 115 -13.31 -1.41 0.78
CA LEU A 115 -12.05 -0.94 0.24
C LEU A 115 -10.95 -0.89 1.31
N VAL A 116 -9.82 -1.51 1.04
CA VAL A 116 -8.54 -1.22 1.72
C VAL A 116 -7.59 -0.58 0.72
N TYR A 117 -7.00 0.56 1.07
CA TYR A 117 -6.04 1.23 0.19
C TYR A 117 -4.69 1.51 0.87
N ALA A 118 -3.64 1.52 0.07
CA ALA A 118 -2.29 1.86 0.51
C ALA A 118 -2.12 3.37 0.64
N SER A 119 -2.00 3.88 1.87
CA SER A 119 -1.39 5.15 2.19
C SER A 119 0.10 4.94 2.55
N SER A 120 0.75 5.92 3.15
CA SER A 120 2.19 5.86 3.43
C SER A 120 2.57 6.67 4.66
N ALA A 121 3.53 6.18 5.44
CA ALA A 121 4.19 6.98 6.47
C ALA A 121 4.98 8.18 5.91
N ALA A 122 5.24 8.23 4.58
CA ALA A 122 5.80 9.41 3.93
C ALA A 122 4.93 10.67 4.10
N THR A 123 3.65 10.51 4.42
CA THR A 123 2.72 11.62 4.72
C THR A 123 3.11 12.39 5.98
N TYR A 124 3.81 11.76 6.93
CA TYR A 124 4.27 12.41 8.16
C TYR A 124 5.44 13.38 7.97
N GLY A 125 6.04 13.42 6.79
CA GLY A 125 7.14 14.33 6.47
C GLY A 125 8.35 14.12 7.38
N SER A 126 8.79 15.16 8.05
CA SER A 126 9.90 15.13 9.02
C SER A 126 9.50 14.60 10.41
N GLY A 127 8.20 14.32 10.63
CA GLY A 127 7.68 13.84 11.91
C GLY A 127 7.45 14.93 12.96
N GLU A 128 7.32 16.20 12.58
CA GLU A 128 7.15 17.33 13.49
C GLU A 128 5.87 17.23 14.34
N LEU A 129 4.83 16.62 13.81
CA LEU A 129 3.56 16.34 14.51
C LEU A 129 3.49 14.93 15.10
N GLY A 130 4.62 14.20 15.13
CA GLY A 130 4.67 12.80 15.53
C GLY A 130 4.17 11.87 14.42
N TYR A 131 3.89 10.62 14.81
CA TYR A 131 3.51 9.53 13.91
C TYR A 131 2.19 8.85 14.34
N ALA A 132 1.28 9.60 14.94
CA ALA A 132 -0.05 9.10 15.29
C ALA A 132 -0.94 9.06 14.04
N ASP A 133 -1.81 8.07 13.93
CA ASP A 133 -2.85 7.96 12.89
C ASP A 133 -4.15 8.71 13.29
N ASP A 134 -3.98 9.75 14.08
CA ASP A 134 -5.05 10.67 14.45
C ASP A 134 -5.50 11.49 13.22
N HIS A 135 -6.77 11.41 12.90
CA HIS A 135 -7.33 12.12 11.75
C HIS A 135 -7.25 13.64 11.87
N GLU A 136 -7.22 14.19 13.09
CA GLU A 136 -7.15 15.65 13.32
C GLU A 136 -5.81 16.26 12.86
N ILE A 137 -4.73 15.46 12.81
CA ILE A 137 -3.43 15.97 12.38
C ILE A 137 -3.23 15.89 10.86
N ILE A 138 -4.02 15.09 10.13
CA ILE A 138 -3.78 14.79 8.71
C ILE A 138 -3.78 16.06 7.85
N GLU A 139 -4.67 17.02 8.14
CA GLU A 139 -4.70 18.31 7.45
C GLU A 139 -3.42 19.14 7.60
N ARG A 140 -2.70 18.97 8.71
CA ARG A 140 -1.50 19.75 9.06
C ARG A 140 -0.21 19.05 8.69
N LEU A 141 -0.25 17.79 8.22
CA LEU A 141 0.94 17.06 7.81
C LEU A 141 1.63 17.72 6.62
N GLN A 142 2.96 17.73 6.65
CA GLN A 142 3.81 18.33 5.61
C GLN A 142 4.76 17.29 5.02
N PRO A 143 4.30 16.51 4.02
CA PRO A 143 5.15 15.54 3.34
C PRO A 143 6.32 16.21 2.62
N LEU A 144 7.46 15.50 2.52
CA LEU A 144 8.72 16.06 2.00
C LEU A 144 8.93 15.88 0.50
N ASN A 145 8.08 15.14 -0.18
CA ASN A 145 8.23 14.86 -1.62
C ASN A 145 6.87 14.67 -2.30
N PRO A 146 6.81 14.77 -3.65
CA PRO A 146 5.56 14.64 -4.41
C PRO A 146 4.77 13.37 -4.12
N TYR A 147 5.45 12.23 -3.94
CA TYR A 147 4.80 10.99 -3.55
C TYR A 147 4.05 11.10 -2.21
N GLY A 148 4.73 11.58 -1.17
CA GLY A 148 4.12 11.78 0.15
C GLY A 148 2.96 12.79 0.11
N ILE A 149 3.11 13.87 -0.67
CA ILE A 149 2.06 14.86 -0.90
C ILE A 149 0.82 14.18 -1.51
N SER A 150 0.97 13.41 -2.59
CA SER A 150 -0.15 12.75 -3.27
C SER A 150 -0.90 11.76 -2.37
N LYS A 151 -0.18 11.03 -1.51
CA LYS A 151 -0.81 10.13 -0.53
C LYS A 151 -1.58 10.90 0.53
N ASN A 152 -1.02 12.01 1.03
CA ASN A 152 -1.69 12.85 2.01
C ASN A 152 -2.91 13.57 1.43
N GLU A 153 -2.85 14.03 0.19
CA GLU A 153 -4.00 14.64 -0.50
C GLU A 153 -5.15 13.66 -0.66
N PHE A 154 -4.87 12.41 -1.04
CA PHE A 154 -5.91 11.41 -1.11
C PHE A 154 -6.47 11.06 0.28
N ASP A 155 -5.63 10.95 1.32
CA ASP A 155 -6.07 10.74 2.70
C ASP A 155 -7.02 11.85 3.17
N LYS A 156 -6.67 13.12 2.94
CA LYS A 156 -7.51 14.30 3.24
C LYS A 156 -8.84 14.23 2.50
N TRP A 157 -8.76 14.00 1.20
CA TRP A 157 -9.94 13.91 0.36
C TRP A 157 -10.90 12.80 0.83
N ALA A 158 -10.39 11.60 1.14
CA ALA A 158 -11.18 10.48 1.59
C ALA A 158 -11.92 10.75 2.93
N LEU A 159 -11.27 11.44 3.86
CA LEU A 159 -11.87 11.83 5.14
C LEU A 159 -13.04 12.81 4.95
N GLN A 160 -12.94 13.71 3.98
CA GLN A 160 -13.94 14.76 3.71
C GLN A 160 -15.16 14.25 2.93
N GLN A 161 -15.12 13.05 2.34
CA GLN A 161 -16.26 12.55 1.56
C GLN A 161 -17.48 12.29 2.43
N GLU A 162 -18.65 12.76 2.00
CA GLU A 162 -19.94 12.41 2.63
C GLU A 162 -20.33 10.98 2.28
N SER A 163 -20.22 10.62 1.00
CA SER A 163 -20.49 9.26 0.51
C SER A 163 -19.20 8.43 0.50
N LYS A 164 -19.24 7.27 1.15
CA LYS A 164 -18.08 6.41 1.39
C LYS A 164 -18.40 4.96 1.05
N PRO A 165 -17.38 4.13 0.73
CA PRO A 165 -17.56 2.69 0.68
C PRO A 165 -18.16 2.15 2.01
N PRO A 166 -18.88 1.02 2.02
CA PRO A 166 -19.52 0.47 3.22
C PRO A 166 -18.53 0.20 4.34
N PHE A 167 -17.30 -0.09 3.97
CA PHE A 167 -16.12 -0.14 4.79
C PHE A 167 -14.92 0.39 4.01
N TRP A 168 -14.05 1.16 4.66
CA TRP A 168 -12.78 1.56 4.08
C TRP A 168 -11.69 1.71 5.15
N ALA A 169 -10.47 1.33 4.78
CA ALA A 169 -9.29 1.55 5.60
C ALA A 169 -8.12 2.04 4.72
N GLY A 170 -7.59 3.20 5.07
CA GLY A 170 -6.34 3.72 4.51
C GLY A 170 -5.17 3.27 5.38
N LEU A 171 -4.22 2.54 4.81
CA LEU A 171 -3.14 1.93 5.57
C LEU A 171 -1.82 2.68 5.29
N LYS A 172 -1.35 3.45 6.27
CA LYS A 172 -0.06 4.15 6.22
C LYS A 172 1.06 3.14 6.45
N PHE A 173 1.59 2.58 5.36
CA PHE A 173 2.72 1.66 5.42
C PHE A 173 4.00 2.40 5.80
N PHE A 174 4.71 1.86 6.79
CA PHE A 174 6.06 2.28 7.14
C PHE A 174 7.08 1.65 6.18
N ASN A 175 8.32 1.45 6.59
CA ASN A 175 9.37 0.96 5.69
C ASN A 175 9.23 -0.56 5.47
N VAL A 176 8.41 -0.94 4.51
CA VAL A 176 8.16 -2.35 4.17
C VAL A 176 9.37 -2.93 3.45
N TYR A 177 9.76 -4.17 3.83
CA TYR A 177 10.79 -4.96 3.17
C TYR A 177 10.36 -6.42 3.03
N GLY A 178 10.89 -7.12 2.03
CA GLY A 178 10.60 -8.55 1.87
C GLY A 178 10.70 -9.05 0.43
N PRO A 179 10.10 -10.21 0.12
CA PRO A 179 10.15 -10.79 -1.22
C PRO A 179 9.46 -9.90 -2.27
N ASN A 180 9.84 -10.10 -3.53
CA ASN A 180 9.27 -9.42 -4.71
C ASN A 180 9.60 -7.92 -4.83
N GLU A 181 10.68 -7.44 -4.22
CA GLU A 181 11.10 -6.04 -4.36
C GLU A 181 12.24 -5.81 -5.38
N TYR A 182 12.74 -6.86 -6.05
CA TYR A 182 13.88 -6.79 -6.97
C TYR A 182 13.64 -5.87 -8.17
N HIS A 183 12.41 -5.77 -8.71
CA HIS A 183 12.04 -4.86 -9.79
C HIS A 183 12.07 -3.37 -9.39
N LYS A 184 12.16 -3.06 -8.10
CA LYS A 184 12.14 -1.67 -7.60
C LYS A 184 13.45 -0.93 -7.80
N ALA A 185 14.50 -1.58 -8.29
CA ALA A 185 15.82 -0.98 -8.51
C ALA A 185 16.26 -0.12 -7.30
N ARG A 186 16.57 1.16 -7.52
CA ARG A 186 17.00 2.08 -6.45
C ARG A 186 15.96 2.29 -5.33
N MET A 187 14.68 2.01 -5.60
CA MET A 187 13.58 2.18 -4.65
C MET A 187 13.32 0.94 -3.80
N ALA A 188 14.12 -0.12 -3.96
CA ALA A 188 14.10 -1.28 -3.07
C ALA A 188 14.52 -0.91 -1.65
N SER A 189 14.15 -1.72 -0.66
CA SER A 189 14.46 -1.46 0.75
C SER A 189 15.96 -1.45 1.04
N MET A 190 16.34 -0.76 2.10
CA MET A 190 17.74 -0.80 2.60
C MET A 190 18.18 -2.21 3.00
N ILE A 191 17.23 -3.06 3.40
CA ILE A 191 17.51 -4.46 3.73
C ILE A 191 17.88 -5.23 2.48
N PHE A 192 17.15 -5.02 1.37
CA PHE A 192 17.49 -5.61 0.07
C PHE A 192 18.87 -5.14 -0.43
N HIS A 193 19.10 -3.83 -0.42
CA HIS A 193 20.39 -3.27 -0.84
C HIS A 193 21.53 -3.72 0.06
N GLY A 194 21.35 -3.73 1.39
CA GLY A 194 22.34 -4.18 2.36
C GLY A 194 22.72 -5.63 2.15
N TYR A 195 21.75 -6.51 1.94
CA TYR A 195 22.02 -7.93 1.63
C TYR A 195 22.90 -8.10 0.38
N HIS A 196 22.58 -7.37 -0.71
CA HIS A 196 23.38 -7.45 -1.93
C HIS A 196 24.78 -6.85 -1.78
N GLN A 197 24.93 -5.76 -1.03
CA GLN A 197 26.24 -5.16 -0.73
C GLN A 197 27.10 -6.11 0.11
N ILE A 198 26.56 -6.73 1.17
CA ILE A 198 27.29 -7.71 1.98
C ILE A 198 27.74 -8.89 1.12
N LYS A 199 26.86 -9.43 0.29
CA LYS A 199 27.20 -10.54 -0.60
C LYS A 199 28.31 -10.20 -1.60
N LYS A 200 28.31 -8.97 -2.12
CA LYS A 200 29.27 -8.53 -3.15
C LYS A 200 30.58 -8.01 -2.56
N ASP A 201 30.48 -7.14 -1.56
CA ASP A 201 31.57 -6.29 -1.08
C ASP A 201 32.02 -6.64 0.34
N GLY A 202 31.25 -7.44 1.09
CA GLY A 202 31.52 -7.81 2.49
C GLY A 202 31.15 -6.73 3.50
N PHE A 203 30.56 -5.61 3.08
CA PHE A 203 30.15 -4.50 3.95
C PHE A 203 28.96 -3.75 3.38
N VAL A 204 28.30 -2.94 4.23
CA VAL A 204 27.17 -2.06 3.84
C VAL A 204 27.60 -0.59 3.93
N LYS A 205 27.26 0.20 2.91
CA LYS A 205 27.42 1.65 2.93
C LYS A 205 26.20 2.28 3.58
N LEU A 206 26.38 2.97 4.68
CA LEU A 206 25.32 3.66 5.41
C LEU A 206 25.20 5.11 4.93
N PHE A 207 24.01 5.70 5.15
CA PHE A 207 23.77 7.10 4.85
C PHE A 207 24.56 8.00 5.77
N LYS A 208 25.21 9.02 5.19
CA LYS A 208 25.83 10.10 5.94
C LYS A 208 24.72 10.96 6.57
N SER A 209 24.93 11.36 7.83
CA SER A 209 24.00 12.26 8.48
C SER A 209 24.22 13.71 8.02
N HIS A 210 23.11 14.41 7.80
CA HIS A 210 23.09 15.85 7.56
C HIS A 210 22.44 16.62 8.74
N LYS A 211 22.00 15.89 9.79
CA LYS A 211 21.41 16.47 11.00
C LYS A 211 22.38 16.29 12.17
N LYS A 212 22.48 17.30 13.04
CA LYS A 212 23.36 17.28 14.23
C LYS A 212 22.95 16.23 15.26
N ASP A 213 21.68 15.83 15.26
CA ASP A 213 21.10 14.93 16.27
C ASP A 213 21.34 13.44 15.97
N PHE A 214 21.90 13.11 14.81
CA PHE A 214 22.17 11.74 14.40
C PHE A 214 23.58 11.62 13.83
N ASN A 215 24.32 10.57 14.22
CA ASN A 215 25.53 10.17 13.54
C ASN A 215 25.22 9.45 12.21
N ASP A 216 26.26 9.18 11.42
CA ASP A 216 26.12 8.42 10.16
C ASP A 216 25.50 7.04 10.42
N GLY A 217 24.45 6.71 9.69
CA GLY A 217 23.70 5.45 9.81
C GLY A 217 22.76 5.36 11.03
N GLU A 218 22.64 6.38 11.85
CA GLU A 218 21.76 6.39 13.03
C GLU A 218 20.38 7.00 12.79
N GLN A 219 20.08 7.39 11.53
CA GLN A 219 18.73 7.81 11.15
C GLN A 219 17.73 6.69 11.40
N LEU A 220 16.60 7.02 12.02
CA LEU A 220 15.61 6.06 12.49
C LEU A 220 14.52 5.79 11.45
N ARG A 221 14.14 4.52 11.31
CA ARG A 221 12.98 4.09 10.51
C ARG A 221 12.28 2.93 11.22
N ASP A 222 10.97 2.86 11.06
CA ASP A 222 10.22 1.65 11.43
C ASP A 222 10.21 0.70 10.22
N PHE A 223 10.91 -0.41 10.36
CA PHE A 223 11.01 -1.46 9.33
C PHE A 223 10.04 -2.58 9.63
N ILE A 224 9.12 -2.82 8.71
CA ILE A 224 8.10 -3.85 8.85
C ILE A 224 8.23 -4.91 7.76
N TYR A 225 8.14 -6.18 8.14
CA TYR A 225 8.23 -7.29 7.19
C TYR A 225 6.94 -7.42 6.38
N LEU A 226 7.08 -7.61 5.08
CA LEU A 226 5.97 -7.63 4.14
C LEU A 226 4.88 -8.64 4.51
N LYS A 227 5.23 -9.84 4.99
CA LYS A 227 4.22 -10.84 5.39
C LYS A 227 3.32 -10.37 6.53
N ASP A 228 3.82 -9.53 7.42
CA ASP A 228 3.00 -8.97 8.50
C ASP A 228 2.06 -7.89 7.95
N VAL A 229 2.55 -7.04 7.02
CA VAL A 229 1.69 -6.08 6.30
C VAL A 229 0.54 -6.79 5.59
N ILE A 230 0.83 -7.88 4.85
CA ILE A 230 -0.17 -8.64 4.12
C ILE A 230 -1.22 -9.27 5.05
N LYS A 231 -0.78 -9.84 6.18
CA LYS A 231 -1.69 -10.39 7.20
C LYS A 231 -2.60 -9.31 7.78
N MET A 232 -2.08 -8.10 8.02
CA MET A 232 -2.90 -6.97 8.48
C MET A 232 -3.92 -6.56 7.43
N CYS A 233 -3.53 -6.42 6.15
CA CYS A 233 -4.47 -6.14 5.07
C CYS A 233 -5.58 -7.20 5.00
N TYR A 234 -5.21 -8.47 5.06
CA TYR A 234 -6.15 -9.58 5.06
C TYR A 234 -7.07 -9.57 6.28
N TRP A 235 -6.54 -9.24 7.45
CA TRP A 235 -7.32 -9.14 8.68
C TRP A 235 -8.43 -8.07 8.56
N PHE A 236 -8.18 -6.93 7.92
CA PHE A 236 -9.22 -5.94 7.63
C PHE A 236 -10.32 -6.52 6.73
N MET A 237 -9.97 -7.31 5.72
CA MET A 237 -10.95 -7.98 4.85
C MET A 237 -11.80 -9.01 5.61
N GLU A 238 -11.24 -9.74 6.56
CA GLU A 238 -12.00 -10.75 7.31
C GLU A 238 -12.92 -10.14 8.38
N ASN A 239 -12.52 -8.99 8.95
CA ASN A 239 -13.15 -8.50 10.18
C ASN A 239 -14.04 -7.26 10.00
N TRP A 240 -14.09 -6.63 8.84
CA TRP A 240 -14.89 -5.42 8.64
C TRP A 240 -16.39 -5.60 8.90
N GLN A 241 -16.96 -6.79 8.68
CA GLN A 241 -18.37 -7.08 8.90
C GLN A 241 -18.69 -7.37 10.39
N GLN A 242 -17.70 -7.61 11.21
CA GLN A 242 -17.90 -7.92 12.63
C GLN A 242 -18.28 -6.69 13.47
N ALA A 243 -18.27 -5.52 12.86
CA ALA A 243 -18.73 -4.26 13.46
C ALA A 243 -20.22 -4.28 13.92
N THR A 244 -20.99 -5.29 13.51
CA THR A 244 -22.42 -5.45 13.84
C THR A 244 -22.69 -6.44 14.97
N GLY A 245 -21.67 -7.05 15.59
CA GLY A 245 -21.81 -8.05 16.66
C GLY A 245 -21.27 -7.56 18.00
N ASN A 246 -21.45 -8.35 19.07
CA ASN A 246 -21.09 -8.08 20.46
C ASN A 246 -19.58 -7.87 20.77
N TRP A 247 -18.75 -7.49 19.80
CA TRP A 247 -17.34 -7.20 20.00
C TRP A 247 -17.17 -5.76 20.49
N LYS A 248 -16.45 -5.59 21.60
CA LYS A 248 -16.22 -4.29 22.26
C LYS A 248 -15.42 -3.27 21.44
N GLN A 249 -14.93 -3.63 20.26
CA GLN A 249 -14.24 -2.73 19.32
C GLN A 249 -14.56 -3.14 17.88
N ALA A 250 -15.59 -2.53 17.32
CA ALA A 250 -15.81 -2.56 15.86
C ALA A 250 -14.67 -1.83 15.16
N ILE A 251 -14.15 -2.40 14.05
CA ILE A 251 -13.21 -1.69 13.20
C ILE A 251 -13.97 -0.52 12.57
N SER A 252 -13.55 0.69 12.85
CA SER A 252 -14.14 1.88 12.23
C SER A 252 -13.54 2.13 10.83
N ASN A 253 -14.26 2.84 10.00
CA ASN A 253 -13.70 3.44 8.80
C ASN A 253 -12.65 4.47 9.19
N GLY A 254 -11.49 4.46 8.54
CA GLY A 254 -10.44 5.40 8.89
C GLY A 254 -9.08 5.08 8.30
N ILE A 255 -8.09 5.81 8.78
CA ILE A 255 -6.70 5.70 8.40
C ILE A 255 -5.93 5.11 9.58
N TYR A 256 -5.06 4.14 9.30
CA TYR A 256 -4.34 3.35 10.30
C TYR A 256 -2.86 3.25 9.97
N ASN A 257 -2.03 3.31 10.98
CA ASN A 257 -0.60 3.03 10.87
C ASN A 257 -0.34 1.54 10.74
N ILE A 258 0.48 1.15 9.78
CA ILE A 258 0.96 -0.22 9.60
C ILE A 258 2.50 -0.22 9.72
N GLY A 259 2.95 -0.40 10.93
CA GLY A 259 4.34 -0.44 11.36
C GLY A 259 4.52 -1.34 12.57
N THR A 260 5.75 -1.49 13.06
CA THR A 260 6.07 -2.28 14.24
C THR A 260 5.93 -1.49 15.55
N GLY A 261 5.84 -0.15 15.45
CA GLY A 261 5.88 0.77 16.57
C GLY A 261 7.29 0.91 17.19
N LYS A 262 8.32 0.38 16.52
CA LYS A 262 9.71 0.44 16.98
C LYS A 262 10.62 0.97 15.87
N ALA A 263 11.02 2.22 16.00
CA ALA A 263 12.03 2.78 15.11
C ALA A 263 13.41 2.17 15.41
N ARG A 264 14.16 1.82 14.35
CA ARG A 264 15.52 1.28 14.38
C ARG A 264 16.43 2.11 13.51
N SER A 265 17.69 2.18 13.86
CA SER A 265 18.69 2.82 13.01
C SER A 265 19.07 1.94 11.82
N PHE A 266 19.67 2.54 10.78
CA PHE A 266 20.26 1.73 9.70
C PHE A 266 21.45 0.88 10.16
N LYS A 267 22.08 1.21 11.32
CA LYS A 267 23.11 0.37 11.93
C LYS A 267 22.56 -0.90 12.58
N ASP A 268 21.28 -0.89 12.99
CA ASP A 268 20.63 -2.03 13.65
C ASP A 268 20.22 -3.12 12.65
N LEU A 269 20.21 -2.80 11.35
CA LEU A 269 19.84 -3.72 10.28
C LEU A 269 21.00 -4.62 9.85
#